data_24bd11a48f5fb6b616263dcb5fb53500
#
_entry.id   24bd11a48f5fb6b616263dcb5fb53500
#
_cell.length_a   1.000
_cell.length_b   1.000
_cell.length_c   1.000
_cell.angle_alpha   90.00
_cell.angle_beta   90.00
_cell.angle_gamma   90.00
#
_symmetry.space_group_name_H-M   'P 1'
#
loop_
_entity.id
_entity.type
_entity.pdbx_description
1 polymer ?
#
loop_
_entity_poly.entity_id
_entity_poly.type
_entity_poly.pdbx_seq_one_letter_code
_entity_poly.pdbx_strand_id
1 'polypeptide(L)' 'MTKVFLFMYLCSSLPGTECKTIPTPTMMFNDMYDCTSYGYNYSYKMIDNLDREWVNSMGAYFKFMCEYKEII' A
#
# COMPACT_ATOMS: atom_id res chain seq x y z
N MET A 1 -7.39 22.72 -5.96
CA MET A 1 -6.25 22.30 -5.10
C MET A 1 -5.92 20.85 -5.37
N THR A 2 -4.66 20.54 -5.64
CA THR A 2 -4.23 19.19 -5.94
C THR A 2 -3.71 18.51 -4.68
N LYS A 3 -4.17 17.31 -4.43
CA LYS A 3 -3.71 16.49 -3.31
C LYS A 3 -3.24 15.14 -3.81
N VAL A 4 -2.49 14.44 -2.98
CA VAL A 4 -1.98 13.11 -3.32
C VAL A 4 -2.71 12.09 -2.44
N PHE A 5 -3.24 11.04 -3.07
CA PHE A 5 -3.98 9.98 -2.39
C PHE A 5 -3.17 8.69 -2.41
N LEU A 6 -3.23 7.97 -1.30
CA LEU A 6 -2.55 6.69 -1.13
C LEU A 6 -3.53 5.53 -1.33
N PHE A 7 -3.14 4.58 -2.18
CA PHE A 7 -3.87 3.32 -2.38
C PHE A 7 -2.94 2.17 -2.07
N MET A 8 -3.39 1.23 -1.25
CA MET A 8 -2.57 0.10 -0.82
C MET A 8 -3.17 -1.22 -1.27
N TYR A 9 -2.29 -2.18 -1.58
CA TYR A 9 -2.68 -3.50 -2.05
C TYR A 9 -1.86 -4.57 -1.38
N LEU A 10 -2.49 -5.69 -1.08
CA LEU A 10 -1.80 -6.91 -0.64
C LEU A 10 -1.76 -7.87 -1.82
N CYS A 11 -0.57 -8.29 -2.20
CA CYS A 11 -0.36 -9.13 -3.37
C CYS A 11 0.29 -10.44 -2.97
N SER A 12 0.17 -11.43 -3.86
CA SER A 12 0.85 -12.71 -3.72
C SER A 12 1.64 -13.00 -4.98
N SER A 13 2.82 -13.60 -4.83
CA SER A 13 3.66 -13.98 -5.96
C SER A 13 3.27 -15.33 -6.56
N LEU A 14 2.29 -16.03 -5.97
CA LEU A 14 1.86 -17.33 -6.48
C LEU A 14 1.05 -17.16 -7.76
N PRO A 15 1.18 -18.10 -8.73
CA PRO A 15 0.38 -18.03 -9.95
C PRO A 15 -1.11 -18.10 -9.66
N GLY A 16 -1.90 -17.36 -10.43
CA GLY A 16 -3.35 -17.37 -10.31
C GLY A 16 -3.92 -16.54 -9.19
N THR A 17 -3.09 -15.83 -8.45
CA THR A 17 -3.54 -14.94 -7.37
C THR A 17 -3.53 -13.49 -7.84
N GLU A 18 -4.45 -12.71 -7.28
CA GLU A 18 -4.57 -11.29 -7.60
C GLU A 18 -4.27 -10.43 -6.38
N CYS A 19 -3.85 -9.19 -6.63
CA CYS A 19 -3.70 -8.22 -5.57
C CYS A 19 -5.07 -7.81 -5.03
N LYS A 20 -5.17 -7.66 -3.72
CA LYS A 20 -6.39 -7.21 -3.08
C LYS A 20 -6.19 -5.82 -2.53
N THR A 21 -7.19 -4.96 -2.76
CA THR A 21 -7.17 -3.62 -2.20
C THR A 21 -7.32 -3.70 -0.68
N ILE A 22 -6.45 -3.00 0.02
CA ILE A 22 -6.55 -2.89 1.47
C ILE A 22 -7.41 -1.67 1.76
N PRO A 23 -8.53 -1.84 2.49
CA PRO A 23 -9.31 -0.68 2.89
C PRO A 23 -8.49 0.14 3.89
N THR A 24 -8.09 1.33 3.47
CA THR A 24 -7.42 2.28 4.32
C THR A 24 -8.36 3.46 4.55
N PRO A 25 -8.25 4.13 5.70
CA PRO A 25 -8.94 5.42 5.83
C PRO A 25 -8.47 6.32 4.71
N THR A 26 -9.33 7.24 4.29
CA THR A 26 -8.95 8.19 3.25
C THR A 26 -7.68 8.91 3.67
N MET A 27 -6.57 8.61 2.99
CA MET A 27 -5.30 9.22 3.30
C MET A 27 -4.94 10.21 2.20
N MET A 28 -4.83 11.44 2.58
CA MET A 28 -4.60 12.56 1.69
C MET A 28 -3.35 13.30 2.15
N PHE A 29 -2.43 13.51 1.22
CA PHE A 29 -1.15 14.13 1.50
C PHE A 29 -0.98 15.40 0.68
N ASN A 30 -0.14 16.29 1.16
CA ASN A 30 0.10 17.56 0.47
C ASN A 30 1.04 17.41 -0.72
N ASP A 31 1.93 16.43 -0.69
CA ASP A 31 2.88 16.22 -1.76
C ASP A 31 3.21 14.74 -1.95
N MET A 32 3.90 14.45 -3.03
CA MET A 32 4.28 13.08 -3.39
C MET A 32 5.28 12.50 -2.40
N TYR A 33 6.18 13.31 -1.88
CA TYR A 33 7.18 12.84 -0.93
C TYR A 33 6.53 12.27 0.34
N ASP A 34 5.59 13.02 0.91
CA ASP A 34 4.91 12.59 2.13
C ASP A 34 4.11 11.30 1.89
N CYS A 35 3.42 11.21 0.77
CA CYS A 35 2.64 10.01 0.43
C CYS A 35 3.55 8.81 0.26
N THR A 36 4.63 8.96 -0.49
CA THR A 36 5.56 7.85 -0.77
C THR A 36 6.25 7.39 0.50
N SER A 37 6.71 8.34 1.31
CA SER A 37 7.37 8.03 2.57
C SER A 37 6.44 7.27 3.51
N TYR A 38 5.20 7.73 3.61
CA TYR A 38 4.20 7.05 4.44
C TYR A 38 3.90 5.65 3.91
N GLY A 39 3.78 5.50 2.60
CA GLY A 39 3.49 4.22 1.97
C GLY A 39 4.54 3.17 2.30
N TYR A 40 5.82 3.52 2.22
CA TYR A 40 6.90 2.61 2.57
C TYR A 40 6.90 2.25 4.05
N ASN A 41 6.75 3.25 4.92
CA ASN A 41 6.71 3.01 6.36
C ASN A 41 5.53 2.14 6.78
N TYR A 42 4.37 2.42 6.21
CA TYR A 42 3.15 1.68 6.53
C TYR A 42 3.26 0.24 6.02
N SER A 43 3.80 0.06 4.81
CA SER A 43 4.01 -1.29 4.25
C SER A 43 4.96 -2.10 5.12
N TYR A 44 6.04 -1.49 5.58
CA TYR A 44 6.99 -2.15 6.45
C TYR A 44 6.33 -2.61 7.75
N LYS A 45 5.56 -1.72 8.38
CA LYS A 45 4.88 -2.06 9.62
C LYS A 45 3.87 -3.17 9.45
N MET A 46 3.15 -3.17 8.33
CA MET A 46 2.17 -4.21 8.05
C MET A 46 2.83 -5.57 7.84
N ILE A 47 3.91 -5.63 7.05
CA ILE A 47 4.59 -6.89 6.80
C ILE A 47 5.24 -7.43 8.08
N ASP A 48 5.73 -6.54 8.93
CA ASP A 48 6.36 -6.93 10.19
C ASP A 48 5.38 -7.56 11.17
N ASN A 49 4.09 -7.23 11.02
CA ASN A 49 3.04 -7.81 11.87
C ASN A 49 2.47 -9.13 11.33
N LEU A 50 2.89 -9.55 10.14
CA LEU A 50 2.43 -10.80 9.57
C LEU A 50 3.35 -11.95 9.97
N ASP A 51 2.78 -13.17 10.00
CA ASP A 51 3.55 -14.37 10.30
C ASP A 51 4.54 -14.63 9.17
N ARG A 52 5.79 -14.84 9.53
CA ARG A 52 6.87 -15.07 8.56
C ARG A 52 6.58 -16.27 7.67
N GLU A 53 6.12 -17.37 8.25
CA GLU A 53 5.86 -18.59 7.49
C GLU A 53 4.73 -18.40 6.49
N TRP A 54 3.70 -17.66 6.89
CA TRP A 54 2.60 -17.34 5.99
C TRP A 54 3.07 -16.46 4.83
N VAL A 55 3.86 -15.44 5.13
CA VAL A 55 4.40 -14.55 4.09
C VAL A 55 5.24 -15.35 3.10
N ASN A 56 6.11 -16.23 3.60
CA ASN A 56 6.97 -17.03 2.74
C ASN A 56 6.18 -18.03 1.90
N SER A 57 5.16 -18.67 2.48
CA SER A 57 4.37 -19.66 1.75
C SER A 57 3.49 -19.03 0.68
N MET A 58 2.99 -17.84 0.92
CA MET A 58 2.12 -17.12 -0.03
C MET A 58 2.89 -16.24 -0.99
N GLY A 59 4.17 -15.97 -0.71
CA GLY A 59 4.91 -14.98 -1.46
C GLY A 59 4.27 -13.60 -1.32
N ALA A 60 3.77 -13.29 -0.13
CA ALA A 60 3.00 -12.08 0.09
C ALA A 60 3.88 -10.82 0.09
N TYR A 61 3.37 -9.75 -0.49
CA TYR A 61 4.03 -8.46 -0.44
C TYR A 61 2.99 -7.36 -0.54
N PHE A 62 3.38 -6.17 -0.08
CA PHE A 62 2.52 -5.00 -0.18
C PHE A 62 2.98 -4.12 -1.32
N LYS A 63 2.02 -3.50 -1.96
CA LYS A 63 2.24 -2.57 -3.04
C LYS A 63 1.39 -1.34 -2.76
N PHE A 64 1.88 -0.17 -3.13
CA PHE A 64 1.09 1.04 -2.97
C PHE A 64 1.29 1.96 -4.15
N MET A 65 0.34 2.86 -4.33
CA MET A 65 0.40 3.90 -5.34
C MET A 65 0.01 5.23 -4.73
N CYS A 66 0.70 6.27 -5.15
CA CYS A 66 0.36 7.64 -4.80
C CYS A 66 -0.09 8.35 -6.06
N GLU A 67 -1.30 8.88 -6.05
CA GLU A 67 -1.88 9.53 -7.22
C GLU A 67 -2.29 10.96 -6.91
N TYR A 68 -2.00 11.86 -7.85
CA TYR A 68 -2.49 13.23 -7.78
C TYR A 68 -3.95 13.28 -8.15
N LYS A 69 -4.75 13.99 -7.35
CA LYS A 69 -6.15 14.25 -7.66
C LYS A 69 -6.49 15.69 -7.35
N GLU A 70 -7.26 16.28 -8.24
CA GLU A 70 -7.77 17.63 -8.04
C GLU A 70 -8.95 17.61 -7.08
N ILE A 71 -8.92 18.48 -6.09
CA ILE A 71 -10.00 18.64 -5.13
C ILE A 71 -10.63 20.00 -5.37
N ILE A 72 -11.92 19.99 -5.62
CA ILE A 72 -12.68 21.19 -5.88
C ILE A 72 -13.17 21.78 -4.57
#